data_e80aaae4c4af0a31fb127c45e672b604
#
_entry.id   e80aaae4c4af0a31fb127c45e672b604
#
_cell.length_a   1.000
_cell.length_b   1.000
_cell.length_c   1.000
_cell.angle_alpha   90.00
_cell.angle_beta   90.00
_cell.angle_gamma   90.00
#
_symmetry.space_group_name_H-M   'P 1'
#
loop_
_entity.id
_entity.type
_entity.pdbx_description
1 polymer ?
#
loop_
_entity_poly.entity_id
_entity_poly.type
_entity_poly.pdbx_seq_one_letter_code
_entity_poly.pdbx_strand_id
1 'polypeptide(L)'
;MHPHSYDMKRYITGIITLLLSVTALSAQEGMNLMITGNDTTPALTKRELRKQKVAKRNLHYNILGGPSYTPDFGAVLGGSALMTFRMNPSDTTQLRSVVPVAIAFLFNGGINLFSKPQLFFKGDRFRIFGKFAYKNTEDNFYGLGYSTKKNYVRSDSTSQYRYSGIQFNPWFLFRLGNSNIFAGPQIDINYDDITEPAKHLVDEPSYKAAGGTEKGYKNFNSGLGFLLTYDSRDIPSNAYSGMYLDFRGMMYTKFLGSDKNFYRLEIDYRQYKTVGKRKVIA
;
A
#
# COMPACT_ATOMS: atom_id res chain seq x y z
N MET A 1 18.45 16.53 26.18
CA MET A 1 18.35 17.25 24.91
C MET A 1 18.11 16.25 23.81
N HIS A 2 16.91 16.20 23.20
CA HIS A 2 16.55 15.26 22.15
C HIS A 2 16.37 16.02 20.82
N PRO A 3 17.28 15.91 19.84
CA PRO A 3 17.13 16.57 18.54
C PRO A 3 16.43 15.72 17.44
N HIS A 4 15.99 14.49 17.70
CA HIS A 4 15.51 13.59 16.62
C HIS A 4 14.02 13.70 16.25
N SER A 5 13.21 14.40 17.00
CA SER A 5 11.75 14.49 16.71
C SER A 5 11.41 15.47 15.58
N TYR A 6 12.29 16.42 15.26
CA TYR A 6 12.03 17.45 14.24
C TYR A 6 12.27 16.98 12.79
N ASP A 7 13.17 16.03 12.58
CA ASP A 7 13.53 15.59 11.22
C ASP A 7 12.46 14.69 10.58
N MET A 8 11.81 13.84 11.35
CA MET A 8 10.80 12.92 10.82
C MET A 8 9.58 13.63 10.22
N LYS A 9 9.14 14.75 10.82
CA LYS A 9 8.04 15.58 10.25
C LYS A 9 8.39 16.15 8.89
N ARG A 10 9.65 16.54 8.66
CA ARG A 10 10.11 17.06 7.36
C ARG A 10 10.12 15.99 6.27
N TYR A 11 10.52 14.76 6.58
CA TYR A 11 10.50 13.64 5.62
C TYR A 11 9.07 13.20 5.28
N ILE A 12 8.18 13.14 6.27
CA ILE A 12 6.77 12.81 6.06
C ILE A 12 6.10 13.88 5.17
N THR A 13 6.35 15.16 5.44
CA THR A 13 5.82 16.26 4.62
C THR A 13 6.35 16.18 3.19
N GLY A 14 7.64 15.86 3.00
CA GLY A 14 8.26 15.70 1.68
C GLY A 14 7.65 14.55 0.85
N ILE A 15 7.41 13.41 1.48
CA ILE A 15 6.80 12.23 0.83
C ILE A 15 5.33 12.49 0.48
N ILE A 16 4.57 13.13 1.37
CA ILE A 16 3.17 13.50 1.12
C ILE A 16 3.10 14.54 -0.01
N THR A 17 4.00 15.52 -0.03
CA THR A 17 4.05 16.55 -1.08
C THR A 17 4.43 15.91 -2.44
N LEU A 18 5.33 14.94 -2.46
CA LEU A 18 5.70 14.21 -3.68
C LEU A 18 4.53 13.37 -4.22
N LEU A 19 3.78 12.70 -3.35
CA LEU A 19 2.59 11.93 -3.73
C LEU A 19 1.46 12.84 -4.24
N LEU A 20 1.26 14.01 -3.63
CA LEU A 20 0.25 14.99 -4.04
C LEU A 20 0.65 15.71 -5.34
N SER A 21 1.94 15.95 -5.59
CA SER A 21 2.40 16.61 -6.83
C SER A 21 2.23 15.72 -8.07
N VAL A 22 2.35 14.41 -7.94
CA VAL A 22 2.08 13.46 -9.04
C VAL A 22 0.59 13.44 -9.42
N THR A 23 -0.31 13.70 -8.48
CA THR A 23 -1.75 13.78 -8.76
C THR A 23 -2.19 15.11 -9.33
N ALA A 24 -1.48 16.20 -9.02
CA ALA A 24 -1.82 17.55 -9.50
C ALA A 24 -1.44 17.78 -10.98
N LEU A 25 -0.36 17.16 -11.48
CA LEU A 25 0.07 17.32 -12.87
C LEU A 25 -0.91 16.73 -13.89
N SER A 26 -1.71 15.74 -13.52
CA SER A 26 -2.68 15.09 -14.42
C SER A 26 -4.05 15.80 -14.48
N ALA A 27 -4.30 16.77 -13.61
CA ALA A 27 -5.59 17.47 -13.54
C ALA A 27 -5.67 18.72 -14.43
N GLN A 28 -4.54 19.23 -14.93
CA GLN A 28 -4.48 20.55 -15.59
C GLN A 28 -4.65 20.54 -17.11
N GLU A 29 -4.60 19.38 -17.77
CA GLU A 29 -4.70 19.28 -19.25
C GLU A 29 -6.12 19.11 -19.81
N GLY A 30 -7.15 19.12 -18.98
CA GLY A 30 -8.53 18.78 -19.37
C GLY A 30 -9.41 19.95 -19.85
N MET A 31 -8.90 21.18 -19.96
CA MET A 31 -9.77 22.33 -20.14
C MET A 31 -9.42 23.17 -21.37
N ASN A 32 -9.60 22.61 -22.57
CA ASN A 32 -9.87 23.38 -23.80
C ASN A 32 -10.26 22.44 -24.94
N LEU A 33 -11.52 22.33 -25.25
CA LEU A 33 -12.02 21.96 -26.58
C LEU A 33 -13.30 22.72 -26.84
N MET A 34 -13.19 23.75 -27.70
CA MET A 34 -14.33 24.46 -28.26
C MET A 34 -15.09 23.62 -29.27
N ILE A 35 -16.41 23.73 -29.21
CA ILE A 35 -17.37 23.05 -30.04
C ILE A 35 -17.63 23.91 -31.28
N THR A 36 -17.41 23.34 -32.46
CA THR A 36 -18.01 23.78 -33.72
C THR A 36 -18.44 22.56 -34.51
N GLY A 37 -19.70 22.50 -34.89
CA GLY A 37 -20.21 21.50 -35.81
C GLY A 37 -21.66 21.15 -35.60
N ASN A 38 -22.52 21.58 -36.53
CA ASN A 38 -23.93 21.19 -36.65
C ASN A 38 -24.02 19.71 -37.04
N ASP A 39 -24.54 18.88 -36.14
CA ASP A 39 -25.08 17.56 -36.49
C ASP A 39 -26.34 17.26 -35.71
N THR A 40 -27.43 16.98 -36.45
CA THR A 40 -28.73 16.58 -35.97
C THR A 40 -28.70 15.15 -35.41
N THR A 41 -28.03 14.95 -34.33
CA THR A 41 -28.15 13.74 -33.48
C THR A 41 -29.17 14.05 -32.36
N PRO A 42 -30.05 13.09 -31.97
CA PRO A 42 -31.00 13.33 -30.90
C PRO A 42 -30.29 13.76 -29.63
N ALA A 43 -30.73 14.85 -29.03
CA ALA A 43 -30.12 15.44 -27.84
C ALA A 43 -30.04 14.41 -26.73
N LEU A 44 -28.81 14.03 -26.36
CA LEU A 44 -28.52 13.08 -25.27
C LEU A 44 -29.11 13.63 -23.95
N THR A 45 -29.74 12.79 -23.20
CA THR A 45 -30.23 13.15 -21.87
C THR A 45 -29.08 13.62 -20.95
N LYS A 46 -29.37 14.49 -19.97
CA LYS A 46 -28.37 14.93 -18.97
C LYS A 46 -27.63 13.77 -18.32
N ARG A 47 -28.30 12.62 -18.17
CA ARG A 47 -27.71 11.38 -17.62
C ARG A 47 -26.71 10.75 -18.57
N GLU A 48 -27.02 10.72 -19.86
CA GLU A 48 -26.12 10.18 -20.92
C GLU A 48 -24.91 11.07 -21.14
N LEU A 49 -25.12 12.40 -21.16
CA LEU A 49 -24.02 13.37 -21.23
C LEU A 49 -23.06 13.24 -20.04
N ARG A 50 -23.59 13.02 -18.82
CA ARG A 50 -22.74 12.75 -17.64
C ARG A 50 -21.99 11.43 -17.78
N LYS A 51 -22.62 10.37 -18.26
CA LYS A 51 -21.97 9.07 -18.51
C LYS A 51 -20.86 9.19 -19.55
N GLN A 52 -21.09 9.91 -20.64
CA GLN A 52 -20.07 10.16 -21.67
C GLN A 52 -18.91 11.01 -21.15
N LYS A 53 -19.18 12.07 -20.37
CA LYS A 53 -18.13 12.88 -19.74
C LYS A 53 -17.28 12.05 -18.77
N VAL A 54 -17.92 11.17 -17.98
CA VAL A 54 -17.20 10.26 -17.05
C VAL A 54 -16.38 9.24 -17.84
N ALA A 55 -16.93 8.66 -18.92
CA ALA A 55 -16.23 7.70 -19.76
C ALA A 55 -14.98 8.30 -20.47
N LYS A 56 -15.03 9.59 -20.80
CA LYS A 56 -13.91 10.32 -21.43
C LYS A 56 -12.81 10.74 -20.43
N ARG A 57 -13.07 10.68 -19.12
CA ARG A 57 -12.05 11.04 -18.12
C ARG A 57 -10.98 9.96 -18.04
N ASN A 58 -9.74 10.38 -18.03
CA ASN A 58 -8.62 9.46 -17.78
C ASN A 58 -8.62 8.94 -16.34
N LEU A 59 -8.88 9.82 -15.37
CA LEU A 59 -8.93 9.47 -13.94
C LEU A 59 -10.33 9.02 -13.55
N HIS A 60 -10.45 7.78 -13.09
CA HIS A 60 -11.66 7.26 -12.43
C HIS A 60 -11.34 7.03 -10.95
N TYR A 61 -12.26 7.36 -10.08
CA TYR A 61 -12.14 7.11 -8.66
C TYR A 61 -13.46 6.59 -8.09
N ASN A 62 -13.34 5.66 -7.17
CA ASN A 62 -14.44 5.16 -6.35
C ASN A 62 -14.06 5.41 -4.89
N ILE A 63 -14.96 6.04 -4.16
CA ILE A 63 -14.77 6.34 -2.74
C ILE A 63 -15.83 5.58 -1.97
N LEU A 64 -15.43 4.90 -0.93
CA LEU A 64 -16.28 4.20 0.02
C LEU A 64 -15.81 4.55 1.43
N GLY A 65 -16.74 4.79 2.35
CA GLY A 65 -16.38 5.06 3.74
C GLY A 65 -17.61 5.10 4.63
N GLY A 66 -17.36 5.04 5.91
CA GLY A 66 -18.38 5.07 6.94
C GLY A 66 -17.88 4.70 8.32
N PRO A 67 -18.75 4.83 9.32
CA PRO A 67 -18.46 4.36 10.65
C PRO A 67 -18.49 2.82 10.72
N SER A 68 -17.62 2.25 11.53
CA SER A 68 -17.59 0.83 11.84
C SER A 68 -17.20 0.61 13.30
N TYR A 69 -17.36 -0.60 13.78
CA TYR A 69 -16.93 -1.02 15.10
C TYR A 69 -16.15 -2.32 15.00
N THR A 70 -15.02 -2.37 15.67
CA THR A 70 -14.22 -3.59 15.80
C THR A 70 -13.93 -3.87 17.28
N PRO A 71 -13.90 -5.13 17.72
CA PRO A 71 -13.60 -5.46 19.12
C PRO A 71 -12.22 -4.95 19.57
N ASP A 72 -11.25 -4.89 18.64
CA ASP A 72 -9.87 -4.50 18.98
C ASP A 72 -9.67 -2.99 19.06
N PHE A 73 -10.37 -2.21 18.23
CA PHE A 73 -10.17 -0.76 18.14
C PHE A 73 -11.38 0.06 18.55
N GLY A 74 -12.50 -0.59 18.90
CA GLY A 74 -13.73 0.10 19.23
C GLY A 74 -14.38 0.74 18.01
N ALA A 75 -14.88 1.97 18.17
CA ALA A 75 -15.47 2.74 17.08
C ALA A 75 -14.37 3.29 16.15
N VAL A 76 -14.61 3.20 14.84
CA VAL A 76 -13.68 3.58 13.77
C VAL A 76 -14.46 4.33 12.71
N LEU A 77 -13.90 5.43 12.22
CA LEU A 77 -14.35 6.09 10.98
C LEU A 77 -13.36 5.77 9.87
N GLY A 78 -13.77 4.93 8.93
CA GLY A 78 -12.92 4.47 7.83
C GLY A 78 -13.33 5.01 6.48
N GLY A 79 -12.36 5.16 5.58
CA GLY A 79 -12.59 5.50 4.18
C GLY A 79 -11.57 4.84 3.27
N SER A 80 -11.98 4.53 2.05
CA SER A 80 -11.09 4.04 1.00
C SER A 80 -11.40 4.73 -0.32
N ALA A 81 -10.37 4.96 -1.10
CA ALA A 81 -10.45 5.46 -2.45
C ALA A 81 -9.68 4.53 -3.38
N LEU A 82 -10.31 4.12 -4.48
CA LEU A 82 -9.65 3.39 -5.56
C LEU A 82 -9.53 4.32 -6.76
N MET A 83 -8.33 4.74 -7.08
CA MET A 83 -8.03 5.57 -8.24
C MET A 83 -7.48 4.71 -9.37
N THR A 84 -8.00 4.89 -10.60
CA THR A 84 -7.52 4.22 -11.79
C THR A 84 -7.34 5.21 -12.94
N PHE A 85 -6.18 5.18 -13.58
CA PHE A 85 -5.83 6.08 -14.67
C PHE A 85 -4.78 5.47 -15.61
N ARG A 86 -4.59 6.05 -16.79
CA ARG A 86 -3.46 5.75 -17.66
C ARG A 86 -2.42 6.85 -17.54
N MET A 87 -1.13 6.50 -17.50
CA MET A 87 -0.03 7.47 -17.51
C MET A 87 0.00 8.29 -18.80
N ASN A 88 -0.35 7.65 -19.93
CA ASN A 88 -0.60 8.33 -21.20
C ASN A 88 -2.09 8.21 -21.56
N PRO A 89 -2.88 9.29 -21.43
CA PRO A 89 -4.32 9.26 -21.73
C PRO A 89 -4.65 8.90 -23.17
N SER A 90 -3.76 9.24 -24.12
CA SER A 90 -3.95 8.98 -25.55
C SER A 90 -3.72 7.53 -25.94
N ASP A 91 -3.05 6.75 -25.11
CA ASP A 91 -2.76 5.34 -25.35
C ASP A 91 -3.84 4.44 -24.74
N THR A 92 -4.81 4.05 -25.55
CA THR A 92 -5.92 3.18 -25.10
C THR A 92 -5.48 1.75 -24.84
N THR A 93 -4.33 1.33 -25.34
CA THR A 93 -3.77 -0.02 -25.15
C THR A 93 -2.99 -0.17 -23.85
N GLN A 94 -2.56 0.95 -23.27
CA GLN A 94 -1.83 0.97 -22.01
C GLN A 94 -2.70 0.42 -20.85
N LEU A 95 -2.10 -0.45 -20.03
CA LEU A 95 -2.71 -0.91 -18.78
C LEU A 95 -3.03 0.28 -17.86
N ARG A 96 -4.17 0.23 -17.19
CA ARG A 96 -4.54 1.27 -16.22
C ARG A 96 -3.77 1.08 -14.93
N SER A 97 -3.16 2.15 -14.48
CA SER A 97 -2.58 2.25 -13.14
C SER A 97 -3.70 2.24 -12.09
N VAL A 98 -3.43 1.60 -10.97
CA VAL A 98 -4.39 1.42 -9.86
C VAL A 98 -3.71 1.87 -8.58
N VAL A 99 -4.35 2.81 -7.88
CA VAL A 99 -3.86 3.34 -6.60
C VAL A 99 -4.98 3.23 -5.57
N PRO A 100 -5.02 2.13 -4.81
CA PRO A 100 -5.89 2.03 -3.65
C PRO A 100 -5.30 2.83 -2.49
N VAL A 101 -6.12 3.62 -1.82
CA VAL A 101 -5.78 4.32 -0.57
C VAL A 101 -6.86 4.01 0.45
N ALA A 102 -6.47 3.62 1.64
CA ALA A 102 -7.39 3.42 2.76
C ALA A 102 -6.90 4.23 3.97
N ILE A 103 -7.83 4.88 4.65
CA ILE A 103 -7.57 5.62 5.88
C ILE A 103 -8.61 5.22 6.93
N ALA A 104 -8.17 5.08 8.16
CA ALA A 104 -9.04 4.83 9.30
C ALA A 104 -8.62 5.71 10.47
N PHE A 105 -9.60 6.38 11.06
CA PHE A 105 -9.47 7.14 12.30
C PHE A 105 -10.13 6.34 13.42
N LEU A 106 -9.37 6.06 14.45
CA LEU A 106 -9.83 5.32 15.61
C LEU A 106 -10.21 6.33 16.71
N PHE A 107 -11.37 6.14 17.33
CA PHE A 107 -11.85 7.08 18.35
C PHE A 107 -11.03 7.05 19.64
N ASN A 108 -10.21 6.03 19.84
CA ASN A 108 -9.21 5.98 20.92
C ASN A 108 -7.91 6.79 20.60
N GLY A 109 -7.93 7.61 19.54
CA GLY A 109 -6.80 8.47 19.17
C GLY A 109 -5.81 7.85 18.20
N GLY A 110 -6.23 6.88 17.39
CA GLY A 110 -5.38 6.23 16.39
C GLY A 110 -5.68 6.65 14.95
N ILE A 111 -4.69 6.45 14.08
CA ILE A 111 -4.82 6.61 12.63
C ILE A 111 -4.08 5.51 11.89
N ASN A 112 -4.71 4.93 10.87
CA ASN A 112 -4.11 4.00 9.94
C ASN A 112 -4.25 4.53 8.52
N LEU A 113 -3.15 4.57 7.78
CA LEU A 113 -3.11 4.90 6.36
C LEU A 113 -2.42 3.78 5.61
N PHE A 114 -3.02 3.33 4.53
CA PHE A 114 -2.49 2.24 3.71
C PHE A 114 -2.69 2.54 2.23
N SER A 115 -1.66 2.25 1.41
CA SER A 115 -1.74 2.28 -0.04
C SER A 115 -0.88 1.18 -0.65
N LYS A 116 -1.35 0.61 -1.77
CA LYS A 116 -0.61 -0.40 -2.54
C LYS A 116 -0.68 -0.06 -4.03
N PRO A 117 0.02 0.99 -4.48
CA PRO A 117 -0.03 1.46 -5.85
C PRO A 117 0.54 0.44 -6.84
N GLN A 118 -0.06 0.39 -8.03
CA GLN A 118 0.41 -0.33 -9.20
C GLN A 118 0.37 0.63 -10.39
N LEU A 119 1.53 1.15 -10.78
CA LEU A 119 1.69 2.11 -11.86
C LEU A 119 2.26 1.42 -13.09
N PHE A 120 1.57 1.56 -14.22
CA PHE A 120 1.94 0.98 -15.51
C PHE A 120 2.33 2.10 -16.47
N PHE A 121 3.50 1.99 -17.10
CA PHE A 121 4.02 2.97 -18.06
C PHE A 121 3.88 2.48 -19.49
N LYS A 122 4.19 3.35 -20.44
CA LYS A 122 4.01 3.14 -21.88
C LYS A 122 4.57 1.78 -22.34
N GLY A 123 3.77 1.03 -23.10
CA GLY A 123 4.14 -0.27 -23.64
C GLY A 123 4.40 -1.34 -22.60
N ASP A 124 4.01 -1.09 -21.35
CA ASP A 124 4.25 -1.97 -20.21
C ASP A 124 5.73 -2.37 -20.04
N ARG A 125 6.63 -1.47 -20.47
CA ARG A 125 8.09 -1.70 -20.36
C ARG A 125 8.62 -1.44 -18.97
N PHE A 126 7.91 -0.62 -18.20
CA PHE A 126 8.27 -0.24 -16.85
C PHE A 126 7.02 -0.23 -15.98
N ARG A 127 7.17 -0.75 -14.76
CA ARG A 127 6.12 -0.74 -13.73
C ARG A 127 6.71 -0.25 -12.41
N ILE A 128 5.96 0.54 -11.67
CA ILE A 128 6.27 0.84 -10.27
C ILE A 128 5.14 0.28 -9.42
N PHE A 129 5.46 -0.69 -8.59
CA PHE A 129 4.56 -1.21 -7.57
C PHE A 129 5.10 -0.84 -6.20
N GLY A 130 4.28 -0.97 -5.18
CA GLY A 130 4.79 -0.71 -3.85
C GLY A 130 3.75 -0.90 -2.77
N LYS A 131 4.21 -0.67 -1.56
CA LYS A 131 3.39 -0.62 -0.36
C LYS A 131 3.81 0.59 0.45
N PHE A 132 2.83 1.38 0.85
CA PHE A 132 2.98 2.43 1.84
C PHE A 132 1.99 2.17 2.96
N ALA A 133 2.45 2.18 4.20
CA ALA A 133 1.61 2.10 5.37
C ALA A 133 2.13 3.05 6.45
N TYR A 134 1.21 3.73 7.10
CA TYR A 134 1.44 4.46 8.33
C TYR A 134 0.39 4.01 9.34
N LYS A 135 0.84 3.61 10.51
CA LYS A 135 -0.02 3.17 11.61
C LYS A 135 0.41 3.90 12.87
N ASN A 136 -0.55 4.45 13.59
CA ASN A 136 -0.36 4.96 14.95
C ASN A 136 -1.62 4.62 15.73
N THR A 137 -1.55 3.58 16.55
CA THR A 137 -2.72 3.04 17.25
C THR A 137 -2.32 2.45 18.58
N GLU A 138 -3.29 2.32 19.46
CA GLU A 138 -3.20 1.35 20.55
C GLU A 138 -3.42 -0.05 19.99
N ASP A 139 -2.57 -0.97 20.37
CA ASP A 139 -2.62 -2.37 19.95
C ASP A 139 -2.51 -3.29 21.17
N ASN A 140 -2.81 -4.57 20.99
CA ASN A 140 -2.75 -5.54 22.06
C ASN A 140 -1.88 -6.73 21.65
N PHE A 141 -0.99 -7.14 22.53
CA PHE A 141 -0.17 -8.33 22.37
C PHE A 141 -0.62 -9.43 23.35
N TYR A 142 -0.97 -10.58 22.80
CA TYR A 142 -1.52 -11.72 23.55
C TYR A 142 -0.52 -12.87 23.73
N GLY A 143 0.79 -12.59 23.55
CA GLY A 143 1.85 -13.59 23.62
C GLY A 143 2.02 -14.41 22.33
N LEU A 144 3.03 -15.27 22.32
CA LEU A 144 3.32 -16.19 21.21
C LEU A 144 2.79 -17.59 21.52
N GLY A 145 1.95 -18.12 20.61
CA GLY A 145 1.40 -19.46 20.70
C GLY A 145 0.07 -19.56 21.46
N TYR A 146 -0.56 -20.74 21.37
CA TYR A 146 -1.91 -20.97 21.89
C TYR A 146 -1.98 -20.95 23.42
N SER A 147 -0.96 -21.47 24.10
CA SER A 147 -0.92 -21.57 25.57
C SER A 147 -0.80 -20.20 26.25
N THR A 148 -0.08 -19.27 25.67
CA THR A 148 0.09 -17.91 26.20
C THR A 148 -1.17 -17.08 26.06
N LYS A 149 -1.94 -17.23 24.98
CA LYS A 149 -3.19 -16.50 24.76
C LYS A 149 -4.22 -16.67 25.89
N LYS A 150 -4.20 -17.79 26.60
CA LYS A 150 -5.12 -18.04 27.72
C LYS A 150 -4.83 -17.17 28.96
N ASN A 151 -3.61 -16.67 29.09
CA ASN A 151 -3.14 -15.96 30.26
C ASN A 151 -3.21 -14.43 30.11
N TYR A 152 -3.43 -13.94 28.89
CA TYR A 152 -3.50 -12.52 28.62
C TYR A 152 -4.94 -12.07 28.40
N VAL A 153 -5.49 -11.42 29.40
CA VAL A 153 -6.76 -10.70 29.30
C VAL A 153 -6.47 -9.32 28.72
N ARG A 154 -7.28 -8.87 27.80
CA ARG A 154 -7.15 -7.54 27.22
C ARG A 154 -7.32 -6.46 28.28
N SER A 155 -6.28 -5.71 28.55
CA SER A 155 -6.31 -4.51 29.40
C SER A 155 -5.07 -3.66 29.19
N ASP A 156 -5.12 -2.44 29.68
CA ASP A 156 -4.01 -1.48 29.73
C ASP A 156 -2.80 -2.00 30.53
N SER A 157 -3.05 -2.84 31.53
CA SER A 157 -2.01 -3.40 32.40
C SER A 157 -1.42 -4.72 31.91
N THR A 158 -2.10 -5.44 31.00
CA THR A 158 -1.68 -6.79 30.60
C THR A 158 -1.21 -6.92 29.16
N SER A 159 -1.89 -6.32 28.20
CA SER A 159 -1.65 -6.60 26.78
C SER A 159 -1.44 -5.36 25.91
N GLN A 160 -1.84 -4.19 26.41
CA GLN A 160 -1.89 -2.96 25.61
C GLN A 160 -0.51 -2.35 25.42
N TYR A 161 -0.28 -1.77 24.27
CA TYR A 161 0.86 -0.93 23.96
C TYR A 161 0.48 0.07 22.87
N ARG A 162 1.20 1.17 22.77
CA ARG A 162 1.05 2.11 21.67
C ARG A 162 2.04 1.79 20.60
N TYR A 163 1.56 1.63 19.38
CA TYR A 163 2.36 1.36 18.20
C TYR A 163 2.32 2.55 17.24
N SER A 164 3.50 2.99 16.78
CA SER A 164 3.65 3.93 15.68
C SER A 164 4.63 3.35 14.67
N GLY A 165 4.24 3.28 13.40
CA GLY A 165 5.10 2.68 12.39
C GLY A 165 4.87 3.24 11.01
N ILE A 166 5.94 3.19 10.19
CA ILE A 166 5.94 3.55 8.78
C ILE A 166 6.54 2.39 7.99
N GLN A 167 5.86 2.01 6.91
CA GLN A 167 6.39 1.10 5.92
C GLN A 167 6.36 1.76 4.55
N PHE A 168 7.51 1.78 3.86
CA PHE A 168 7.65 2.25 2.49
C PHE A 168 8.47 1.25 1.70
N ASN A 169 7.83 0.61 0.72
CA ASN A 169 8.41 -0.50 -0.02
C ASN A 169 8.07 -0.38 -1.52
N PRO A 170 8.81 0.41 -2.30
CA PRO A 170 8.66 0.51 -3.75
C PRO A 170 9.44 -0.57 -4.48
N TRP A 171 8.85 -1.05 -5.60
CA TRP A 171 9.44 -2.01 -6.53
C TRP A 171 9.48 -1.41 -7.93
N PHE A 172 10.63 -1.50 -8.57
CA PHE A 172 10.86 -0.97 -9.90
C PHE A 172 11.08 -2.15 -10.87
N LEU A 173 10.13 -2.38 -11.76
CA LEU A 173 10.07 -3.55 -12.62
C LEU A 173 10.32 -3.13 -14.07
N PHE A 174 11.40 -3.58 -14.66
CA PHE A 174 11.74 -3.38 -16.05
C PHE A 174 11.50 -4.65 -16.83
N ARG A 175 10.75 -4.56 -17.94
CA ARG A 175 10.49 -5.68 -18.83
C ARG A 175 11.75 -6.10 -19.57
N LEU A 176 12.05 -7.39 -19.57
CA LEU A 176 13.17 -7.94 -20.32
C LEU A 176 12.75 -8.26 -21.76
N GLY A 177 13.14 -7.39 -22.69
CA GLY A 177 12.75 -7.48 -24.09
C GLY A 177 11.24 -7.43 -24.31
N ASN A 178 10.71 -8.35 -25.12
CA ASN A 178 9.26 -8.52 -25.36
C ASN A 178 8.67 -9.70 -24.59
N SER A 179 9.36 -10.20 -23.56
CA SER A 179 8.90 -11.33 -22.77
C SER A 179 7.91 -10.89 -21.69
N ASN A 180 7.35 -11.85 -20.97
CA ASN A 180 6.55 -11.62 -19.75
C ASN A 180 7.41 -11.59 -18.49
N ILE A 181 8.73 -11.43 -18.63
CA ILE A 181 9.68 -11.38 -17.52
C ILE A 181 10.01 -9.93 -17.22
N PHE A 182 9.96 -9.60 -15.94
CA PHE A 182 10.33 -8.30 -15.39
C PHE A 182 11.40 -8.50 -14.34
N ALA A 183 12.34 -7.57 -14.25
CA ALA A 183 13.36 -7.58 -13.22
C ALA A 183 13.66 -6.16 -12.76
N GLY A 184 14.16 -6.02 -11.54
CA GLY A 184 14.59 -4.72 -11.07
C GLY A 184 14.80 -4.60 -9.57
N PRO A 185 15.20 -3.41 -9.11
CA PRO A 185 15.49 -3.16 -7.70
C PRO A 185 14.21 -2.97 -6.87
N GLN A 186 14.37 -3.23 -5.58
CA GLN A 186 13.38 -2.98 -4.54
C GLN A 186 14.04 -2.27 -3.36
N ILE A 187 13.34 -1.33 -2.78
CA ILE A 187 13.72 -0.67 -1.53
C ILE A 187 12.69 -1.06 -0.47
N ASP A 188 13.12 -1.30 0.75
CA ASP A 188 12.23 -1.55 1.89
C ASP A 188 12.69 -0.73 3.09
N ILE A 189 11.82 0.14 3.57
CA ILE A 189 12.05 0.96 4.74
C ILE A 189 10.90 0.70 5.72
N ASN A 190 11.25 0.19 6.90
CA ASN A 190 10.32 -0.06 7.98
C ASN A 190 10.82 0.61 9.26
N TYR A 191 9.98 1.37 9.88
CA TYR A 191 10.18 1.94 11.20
C TYR A 191 9.05 1.54 12.12
N ASP A 192 9.38 0.97 13.26
CA ASP A 192 8.46 0.55 14.29
C ASP A 192 8.84 1.22 15.61
N ASP A 193 7.88 1.83 16.27
CA ASP A 193 8.02 2.45 17.58
C ASP A 193 6.90 1.94 18.50
N ILE A 194 7.27 1.15 19.48
CA ILE A 194 6.39 0.66 20.55
C ILE A 194 6.64 1.52 21.77
N THR A 195 5.62 2.16 22.28
CA THR A 195 5.65 2.97 23.49
C THR A 195 4.56 2.52 24.45
N GLU A 196 4.68 2.91 25.71
CA GLU A 196 3.71 2.60 26.76
C GLU A 196 3.35 1.10 26.84
N PRO A 197 4.36 0.19 26.87
CA PRO A 197 4.09 -1.23 26.93
C PRO A 197 3.47 -1.60 28.29
N ALA A 198 2.41 -2.41 28.27
CA ALA A 198 1.82 -2.97 29.49
C ALA A 198 2.87 -3.80 30.26
N LYS A 199 2.76 -3.84 31.58
CA LYS A 199 3.73 -4.52 32.45
C LYS A 199 4.00 -5.98 32.04
N HIS A 200 2.96 -6.73 31.71
CA HIS A 200 3.10 -8.11 31.25
C HIS A 200 3.82 -8.24 29.90
N LEU A 201 3.69 -7.25 29.01
CA LEU A 201 4.45 -7.23 27.76
C LEU A 201 5.93 -7.02 28.04
N VAL A 202 6.29 -6.17 28.98
CA VAL A 202 7.69 -5.94 29.39
C VAL A 202 8.34 -7.22 29.91
N ASP A 203 7.58 -8.07 30.58
CA ASP A 203 8.06 -9.34 31.12
C ASP A 203 8.11 -10.47 30.09
N GLU A 204 7.49 -10.32 28.95
CA GLU A 204 7.45 -11.34 27.89
C GLU A 204 8.84 -11.63 27.32
N PRO A 205 9.30 -12.90 27.30
CA PRO A 205 10.63 -13.26 26.81
C PRO A 205 10.90 -12.85 25.37
N SER A 206 9.90 -12.93 24.50
CA SER A 206 10.03 -12.54 23.09
C SER A 206 10.22 -11.03 22.92
N TYR A 207 9.55 -10.23 23.73
CA TYR A 207 9.71 -8.79 23.75
C TYR A 207 11.10 -8.36 24.24
N LYS A 208 11.57 -8.99 25.33
CA LYS A 208 12.94 -8.79 25.85
C LYS A 208 14.00 -9.21 24.84
N ALA A 209 13.83 -10.37 24.18
CA ALA A 209 14.74 -10.87 23.17
C ALA A 209 14.83 -9.95 21.93
N ALA A 210 13.75 -9.24 21.61
CA ALA A 210 13.72 -8.22 20.56
C ALA A 210 14.49 -6.94 20.95
N GLY A 211 14.77 -6.72 22.23
CA GLY A 211 15.37 -5.50 22.78
C GLY A 211 14.35 -4.56 23.43
N GLY A 212 13.14 -5.04 23.69
CA GLY A 212 12.09 -4.27 24.36
C GLY A 212 12.39 -3.99 25.83
N THR A 213 12.02 -2.81 26.29
CA THR A 213 12.22 -2.33 27.66
C THR A 213 10.92 -1.71 28.20
N GLU A 214 10.90 -1.31 29.47
CA GLU A 214 9.81 -0.54 30.07
C GLU A 214 9.53 0.80 29.34
N LYS A 215 10.55 1.36 28.67
CA LYS A 215 10.42 2.60 27.90
C LYS A 215 9.89 2.36 26.47
N GLY A 216 9.73 1.10 26.09
CA GLY A 216 9.31 0.71 24.77
C GLY A 216 10.40 0.02 23.93
N TYR A 217 10.15 -0.05 22.63
CA TYR A 217 11.04 -0.68 21.65
C TYR A 217 11.00 0.09 20.34
N LYS A 218 12.15 0.38 19.78
CA LYS A 218 12.28 0.98 18.45
C LYS A 218 13.06 0.07 17.54
N ASN A 219 12.65 0.01 16.30
CA ASN A 219 13.32 -0.80 15.30
C ASN A 219 13.27 -0.08 13.94
N PHE A 220 14.41 0.10 13.33
CA PHE A 220 14.52 0.63 11.98
C PHE A 220 15.18 -0.40 11.08
N ASN A 221 14.52 -0.76 9.99
CA ASN A 221 15.06 -1.64 8.99
C ASN A 221 15.04 -0.95 7.63
N SER A 222 16.21 -0.87 7.02
CA SER A 222 16.41 -0.36 5.67
C SER A 222 17.09 -1.41 4.84
N GLY A 223 16.48 -1.80 3.73
CA GLY A 223 16.94 -2.87 2.87
C GLY A 223 16.91 -2.49 1.40
N LEU A 224 17.86 -3.06 0.67
CA LEU A 224 17.89 -3.08 -0.78
C LEU A 224 17.72 -4.51 -1.27
N GLY A 225 17.03 -4.67 -2.38
CA GLY A 225 16.80 -5.97 -2.95
C GLY A 225 16.64 -5.94 -4.46
N PHE A 226 16.50 -7.13 -4.97
CA PHE A 226 16.26 -7.39 -6.39
C PHE A 226 15.09 -8.35 -6.52
N LEU A 227 14.29 -8.14 -7.56
CA LEU A 227 13.16 -9.00 -7.87
C LEU A 227 13.20 -9.44 -9.33
N LEU A 228 12.74 -10.68 -9.54
CA LEU A 228 12.53 -11.29 -10.83
C LEU A 228 11.10 -11.81 -10.89
N THR A 229 10.31 -11.29 -11.82
CA THR A 229 8.88 -11.57 -11.92
C THR A 229 8.53 -12.09 -13.29
N TYR A 230 7.82 -13.21 -13.39
CA TYR A 230 7.12 -13.66 -14.59
C TYR A 230 5.64 -13.33 -14.42
N ASP A 231 5.06 -12.55 -15.34
CA ASP A 231 3.68 -12.11 -15.27
C ASP A 231 2.99 -12.25 -16.63
N SER A 232 2.26 -13.35 -16.80
CA SER A 232 1.46 -13.62 -18.01
C SER A 232 -0.04 -13.43 -17.78
N ARG A 233 -0.43 -12.76 -16.69
CA ARG A 233 -1.83 -12.48 -16.39
C ARG A 233 -2.42 -11.52 -17.43
N ASP A 234 -3.65 -11.79 -17.83
CA ASP A 234 -4.42 -10.94 -18.74
C ASP A 234 -4.63 -9.53 -18.17
N ILE A 235 -5.04 -9.45 -16.91
CA ILE A 235 -5.22 -8.19 -16.17
C ILE A 235 -4.52 -8.31 -14.81
N PRO A 236 -3.33 -7.70 -14.61
CA PRO A 236 -2.55 -7.86 -13.38
C PRO A 236 -3.29 -7.52 -12.08
N SER A 237 -4.20 -6.55 -12.12
CA SER A 237 -4.99 -6.11 -10.95
C SER A 237 -6.22 -6.97 -10.67
N ASN A 238 -6.72 -7.74 -11.67
CA ASN A 238 -7.90 -8.61 -11.56
C ASN A 238 -7.85 -9.71 -12.61
N ALA A 239 -6.99 -10.70 -12.38
CA ALA A 239 -6.67 -11.73 -13.37
C ALA A 239 -7.79 -12.76 -13.52
N TYR A 240 -8.11 -13.11 -14.77
CA TYR A 240 -8.99 -14.20 -15.16
C TYR A 240 -8.22 -15.41 -15.67
N SER A 241 -7.04 -15.17 -16.24
CA SER A 241 -6.16 -16.21 -16.77
C SER A 241 -4.69 -15.81 -16.67
N GLY A 242 -3.80 -16.82 -16.76
CA GLY A 242 -2.37 -16.62 -16.74
C GLY A 242 -1.71 -17.00 -15.43
N MET A 243 -0.45 -16.69 -15.32
CA MET A 243 0.41 -17.05 -14.19
C MET A 243 1.23 -15.85 -13.72
N TYR A 244 1.44 -15.79 -12.44
CA TYR A 244 2.34 -14.86 -11.77
C TYR A 244 3.32 -15.66 -10.93
N LEU A 245 4.61 -15.47 -11.15
CA LEU A 245 5.69 -16.03 -10.35
C LEU A 245 6.65 -14.90 -10.03
N ASP A 246 6.89 -14.67 -8.77
CA ASP A 246 7.73 -13.59 -8.29
C ASP A 246 8.76 -14.12 -7.30
N PHE A 247 10.02 -13.82 -7.54
CA PHE A 247 11.14 -14.13 -6.67
C PHE A 247 11.77 -12.82 -6.21
N ARG A 248 11.91 -12.66 -4.90
CA ARG A 248 12.49 -11.46 -4.27
C ARG A 248 13.59 -11.83 -3.31
N GLY A 249 14.72 -11.17 -3.45
CA GLY A 249 15.80 -11.20 -2.49
C GLY A 249 16.03 -9.81 -1.91
N MET A 250 16.06 -9.71 -0.59
CA MET A 250 16.29 -8.46 0.13
C MET A 250 17.44 -8.64 1.11
N MET A 251 18.28 -7.63 1.21
CA MET A 251 19.38 -7.55 2.16
C MET A 251 19.19 -6.31 3.04
N TYR A 252 19.19 -6.51 4.34
CA TYR A 252 19.13 -5.46 5.34
C TYR A 252 20.46 -5.44 6.08
N THR A 253 21.11 -4.28 6.13
CA THR A 253 22.43 -4.16 6.75
C THR A 253 22.56 -2.86 7.52
N LYS A 254 23.42 -2.86 8.54
CA LYS A 254 23.78 -1.65 9.28
C LYS A 254 24.38 -0.57 8.38
N PHE A 255 25.04 -0.96 7.28
CA PHE A 255 25.56 -0.04 6.26
C PHE A 255 24.43 0.76 5.59
N LEU A 256 23.25 0.16 5.41
CA LEU A 256 22.05 0.83 4.89
C LEU A 256 21.25 1.55 5.98
N GLY A 257 21.75 1.60 7.20
CA GLY A 257 21.08 2.21 8.36
C GLY A 257 20.15 1.27 9.12
N SER A 258 20.07 -0.02 8.76
CA SER A 258 19.25 -1.01 9.47
C SER A 258 19.82 -1.31 10.86
N ASP A 259 18.97 -1.46 11.87
CA ASP A 259 19.39 -1.85 13.22
C ASP A 259 19.97 -3.26 13.26
N LYS A 260 19.51 -4.14 12.34
CA LYS A 260 19.92 -5.55 12.27
C LYS A 260 20.38 -5.93 10.87
N ASN A 261 21.31 -6.90 10.78
CA ASN A 261 21.72 -7.52 9.53
C ASN A 261 20.90 -8.80 9.31
N PHE A 262 20.18 -8.89 8.21
CA PHE A 262 19.47 -10.11 7.82
C PHE A 262 19.13 -10.10 6.33
N TYR A 263 18.75 -11.27 5.83
CA TYR A 263 18.25 -11.46 4.46
C TYR A 263 16.82 -11.92 4.49
N ARG A 264 16.04 -11.50 3.49
CA ARG A 264 14.67 -11.95 3.26
C ARG A 264 14.55 -12.48 1.85
N LEU A 265 14.09 -13.72 1.71
CA LEU A 265 13.76 -14.33 0.44
C LEU A 265 12.26 -14.59 0.41
N GLU A 266 11.61 -14.22 -0.68
CA GLU A 266 10.18 -14.40 -0.90
C GLU A 266 9.95 -15.03 -2.26
N ILE A 267 9.02 -15.98 -2.32
CA ILE A 267 8.50 -16.55 -3.57
C ILE A 267 6.99 -16.44 -3.51
N ASP A 268 6.40 -15.83 -4.55
CA ASP A 268 4.95 -15.72 -4.71
C ASP A 268 4.55 -16.37 -6.04
N TYR A 269 3.78 -17.46 -5.96
CA TYR A 269 3.26 -18.16 -7.12
C TYR A 269 1.75 -18.11 -7.12
N ARG A 270 1.17 -17.68 -8.24
CA ARG A 270 -0.27 -17.63 -8.44
C ARG A 270 -0.60 -18.06 -9.86
N GLN A 271 -1.59 -18.92 -10.01
CA GLN A 271 -2.10 -19.36 -11.31
C GLN A 271 -3.59 -19.09 -11.40
N TYR A 272 -4.02 -18.56 -12.51
CA TYR A 272 -5.42 -18.20 -12.76
C TYR A 272 -5.93 -18.95 -13.96
N LYS A 273 -7.11 -19.58 -13.82
CA LYS A 273 -7.78 -20.30 -14.90
C LYS A 273 -9.28 -20.02 -14.88
N THR A 274 -9.80 -19.51 -15.98
CA THR A 274 -11.25 -19.36 -16.14
C THR A 274 -11.91 -20.73 -16.34
N VAL A 275 -12.90 -21.03 -15.50
CA VAL A 275 -13.73 -22.25 -15.57
C VAL A 275 -15.17 -21.82 -15.78
N GLY A 276 -15.68 -21.99 -17.03
CA GLY A 276 -17.02 -21.53 -17.39
C GLY A 276 -17.14 -20.01 -17.56
N LYS A 277 -18.35 -19.50 -17.74
CA LYS A 277 -18.60 -18.12 -18.16
C LYS A 277 -18.26 -17.02 -17.14
N ARG A 278 -18.09 -17.33 -15.85
CA ARG A 278 -17.89 -16.32 -14.77
C ARG A 278 -17.14 -16.86 -13.55
N LYS A 279 -16.45 -17.97 -13.66
CA LYS A 279 -15.74 -18.58 -12.53
C LYS A 279 -14.24 -18.62 -12.83
N VAL A 280 -13.43 -18.17 -11.88
CA VAL A 280 -11.97 -18.24 -11.93
C VAL A 280 -11.51 -19.11 -10.77
N ILE A 281 -10.60 -20.02 -11.05
CA ILE A 281 -9.84 -20.76 -10.03
C ILE A 281 -8.47 -20.08 -9.93
N ALA A 282 -8.09 -19.75 -8.70
CA ALA A 282 -6.80 -19.15 -8.38
C ALA A 282 -6.11 -19.97 -7.27
#